data_ea7c06e41bb76f98a74f52e65e4204fd
#
_entry.id   ea7c06e41bb76f98a74f52e65e4204fd
#
_cell.length_a   1.000
_cell.length_b   1.000
_cell.length_c   1.000
_cell.angle_alpha   90.00
_cell.angle_beta   90.00
_cell.angle_gamma   90.00
#
_symmetry.space_group_name_H-M   'P 1'
#
loop_
_entity.id
_entity.type
_entity.pdbx_description
1 polymer ?
#
loop_
_entity_poly.entity_id
_entity_poly.type
_entity_poly.pdbx_seq_one_letter_code
_entity_poly.pdbx_strand_id
1 'polypeptide(L)'
;MPPSFPTSVGGDGVRLSVPQVLPRQMPTSTADVTVRPVEGARGRGRFIDVPYDFYPGRYPNWVPPLRRDVKATLDPSENAFFEHGDMQLFLAEDASGAAVGRVAGIVNGMHLETYDDATGFFGFFECVEDYAVAEALLDAATDWLRERGLERVRGPANPTLNDTAGLLVDGFDREPSILMPYNPPYHEDFLGRYGFERSMTMWAYYVHKKYCQFERLERGVDLVKRRTPGLSVRPLDMSRFEEEARTIREIYNDAWAENWGFVPVTEAEFLQLAEEMKQIVEPELVYFVEHEGRPVGFSIALPNVNRALRHVDDGRLFPLGLPKLFLHMTYGVYECRMPLMGVRRDFQGRGLDSLLVLATIKNGPPNGFDACEMSWVLDSNERLKNHVESIGGVKDKEYAMFETSLSSGE
;
A
#
# COMPACT_ATOMS: atom_id res chain seq x y z
N MET A 1 10.25 23.50 -17.10
CA MET A 1 9.41 22.38 -17.56
C MET A 1 10.08 21.09 -17.10
N PRO A 2 9.44 20.23 -16.31
CA PRO A 2 9.99 18.92 -15.99
C PRO A 2 10.06 18.08 -17.28
N PRO A 3 11.06 17.20 -17.43
CA PRO A 3 11.16 16.35 -18.60
C PRO A 3 9.99 15.38 -18.65
N SER A 4 9.26 15.39 -19.77
CA SER A 4 8.25 14.38 -20.08
C SER A 4 8.95 13.04 -20.32
N PHE A 5 8.63 12.03 -19.55
CA PHE A 5 9.12 10.67 -19.74
C PHE A 5 8.46 10.04 -20.98
N PRO A 6 9.21 9.31 -21.82
CA PRO A 6 8.60 8.58 -22.92
C PRO A 6 7.73 7.44 -22.38
N THR A 7 6.46 7.49 -22.69
CA THR A 7 5.54 6.34 -22.58
C THR A 7 5.98 5.28 -23.60
N SER A 8 6.38 4.13 -23.12
CA SER A 8 6.77 2.92 -23.84
C SER A 8 8.19 2.86 -24.41
N VAL A 9 9.01 1.98 -23.83
CA VAL A 9 10.10 1.33 -24.55
C VAL A 9 9.47 0.23 -25.42
N GLY A 10 9.44 0.44 -26.74
CA GLY A 10 8.93 -0.52 -27.70
C GLY A 10 9.81 -1.76 -27.75
N GLY A 11 9.33 -2.87 -27.21
CA GLY A 11 9.78 -4.20 -27.56
C GLY A 11 8.79 -4.75 -28.58
N ASP A 12 9.23 -5.12 -29.78
CA ASP A 12 8.45 -5.84 -30.78
C ASP A 12 8.06 -7.23 -30.26
N GLY A 13 7.02 -7.29 -29.46
CA GLY A 13 6.40 -8.51 -28.97
C GLY A 13 5.14 -8.81 -29.78
N VAL A 14 5.05 -10.02 -30.30
CA VAL A 14 3.87 -10.58 -30.99
C VAL A 14 2.61 -10.28 -30.16
N ARG A 15 1.74 -9.42 -30.70
CA ARG A 15 0.42 -9.13 -30.10
C ARG A 15 -0.47 -10.36 -30.27
N LEU A 16 -0.53 -11.20 -29.23
CA LEU A 16 -1.63 -12.12 -29.06
C LEU A 16 -2.89 -11.29 -28.73
N SER A 17 -3.89 -11.34 -29.59
CA SER A 17 -5.18 -10.70 -29.36
C SER A 17 -5.86 -11.33 -28.13
N VAL A 18 -5.87 -10.62 -27.03
CA VAL A 18 -6.65 -10.96 -25.85
C VAL A 18 -8.12 -10.67 -26.16
N PRO A 19 -9.07 -11.60 -25.91
CA PRO A 19 -10.49 -11.31 -26.07
C PRO A 19 -10.86 -10.12 -25.17
N GLN A 20 -11.40 -9.06 -25.75
CA GLN A 20 -11.96 -7.95 -25.01
C GLN A 20 -13.15 -8.46 -24.18
N VAL A 21 -13.00 -8.49 -22.87
CA VAL A 21 -14.13 -8.62 -21.96
C VAL A 21 -14.94 -7.34 -22.07
N LEU A 22 -16.12 -7.44 -22.69
CA LEU A 22 -17.04 -6.31 -22.78
C LEU A 22 -17.42 -5.87 -21.35
N PRO A 23 -17.34 -4.57 -21.03
CA PRO A 23 -17.71 -4.07 -19.70
C PRO A 23 -19.20 -4.38 -19.46
N ARG A 24 -19.50 -4.99 -18.30
CA ARG A 24 -20.89 -5.15 -17.83
C ARG A 24 -21.53 -3.77 -17.79
N GLN A 25 -22.73 -3.62 -18.35
CA GLN A 25 -23.50 -2.38 -18.21
C GLN A 25 -23.83 -2.19 -16.73
N MET A 26 -23.43 -1.05 -16.18
CA MET A 26 -23.81 -0.66 -14.83
C MET A 26 -25.27 -0.23 -14.79
N PRO A 27 -25.95 -0.44 -13.66
CA PRO A 27 -27.28 0.12 -13.45
C PRO A 27 -27.24 1.65 -13.57
N THR A 28 -28.14 2.21 -14.34
CA THR A 28 -28.18 3.64 -14.70
C THR A 28 -28.97 4.50 -13.71
N SER A 29 -29.50 3.92 -12.62
CA SER A 29 -30.21 4.65 -11.57
C SER A 29 -30.18 3.86 -10.28
N THR A 30 -29.75 4.51 -9.20
CA THR A 30 -29.63 3.95 -7.85
C THR A 30 -30.68 4.55 -6.89
N ALA A 31 -31.86 4.92 -7.40
CA ALA A 31 -32.93 5.55 -6.61
C ALA A 31 -33.37 4.73 -5.37
N ASP A 32 -33.08 3.41 -5.34
CA ASP A 32 -33.33 2.52 -4.21
C ASP A 32 -32.09 1.68 -3.88
N VAL A 33 -31.09 2.28 -3.22
CA VAL A 33 -29.91 1.58 -2.70
C VAL A 33 -30.22 1.03 -1.32
N THR A 34 -29.90 -0.25 -1.10
CA THR A 34 -29.96 -0.87 0.21
C THR A 34 -28.56 -1.30 0.66
N VAL A 35 -28.08 -0.77 1.79
CA VAL A 35 -26.83 -1.20 2.40
C VAL A 35 -27.12 -2.23 3.49
N ARG A 36 -26.38 -3.33 3.49
CA ARG A 36 -26.54 -4.42 4.46
C ARG A 36 -25.18 -4.87 4.99
N PRO A 37 -25.12 -5.25 6.29
CA PRO A 37 -23.95 -5.94 6.81
C PRO A 37 -23.75 -7.27 6.06
N VAL A 38 -22.47 -7.59 5.82
CA VAL A 38 -22.08 -8.82 5.12
C VAL A 38 -22.00 -9.97 6.11
N GLU A 39 -22.71 -11.05 5.82
CA GLU A 39 -22.73 -12.25 6.65
C GLU A 39 -22.23 -13.49 5.87
N GLY A 40 -21.49 -14.33 6.56
CA GLY A 40 -21.05 -15.63 6.08
C GLY A 40 -20.13 -15.60 4.84
N ALA A 41 -19.72 -16.78 4.41
CA ALA A 41 -18.73 -16.92 3.32
C ALA A 41 -19.25 -16.41 1.95
N ARG A 42 -20.56 -16.60 1.67
CA ARG A 42 -21.17 -16.13 0.42
C ARG A 42 -21.20 -14.60 0.34
N GLY A 43 -21.55 -13.93 1.44
CA GLY A 43 -21.55 -12.48 1.52
C GLY A 43 -20.12 -11.92 1.36
N ARG A 44 -19.14 -12.50 2.07
CA ARG A 44 -17.72 -12.13 1.90
C ARG A 44 -17.25 -12.32 0.44
N GLY A 45 -17.66 -13.40 -0.22
CA GLY A 45 -17.35 -13.59 -1.63
C GLY A 45 -17.86 -12.46 -2.51
N ARG A 46 -19.12 -12.04 -2.34
CA ARG A 46 -19.69 -10.89 -3.07
C ARG A 46 -18.97 -9.58 -2.76
N PHE A 47 -18.60 -9.35 -1.51
CA PHE A 47 -17.83 -8.19 -1.11
C PHE A 47 -16.46 -8.14 -1.82
N ILE A 48 -15.77 -9.28 -1.90
CA ILE A 48 -14.50 -9.42 -2.61
C ILE A 48 -14.67 -9.15 -4.10
N ASP A 49 -15.78 -9.58 -4.70
CA ASP A 49 -16.03 -9.49 -6.14
C ASP A 49 -16.23 -8.06 -6.66
N VAL A 50 -16.66 -7.12 -5.82
CA VAL A 50 -17.02 -5.74 -6.21
C VAL A 50 -15.99 -5.06 -7.13
N PRO A 51 -14.69 -4.96 -6.80
CA PRO A 51 -13.72 -4.28 -7.67
C PRO A 51 -13.52 -5.02 -8.99
N TYR A 52 -13.67 -6.35 -9.03
CA TYR A 52 -13.53 -7.13 -10.27
C TYR A 52 -14.73 -6.96 -11.21
N ASP A 53 -15.86 -6.48 -10.72
CA ASP A 53 -17.01 -6.09 -11.54
C ASP A 53 -16.91 -4.64 -12.00
N PHE A 54 -16.20 -3.75 -11.28
CA PHE A 54 -16.16 -2.30 -11.53
C PHE A 54 -15.00 -1.85 -12.39
N TYR A 55 -13.79 -2.35 -12.14
CA TYR A 55 -12.55 -1.83 -12.74
C TYR A 55 -12.26 -2.31 -14.15
N PRO A 56 -12.45 -3.61 -14.50
CA PRO A 56 -12.08 -4.11 -15.83
C PRO A 56 -12.74 -3.36 -16.96
N GLY A 57 -11.92 -2.96 -17.95
CA GLY A 57 -12.38 -2.22 -19.13
C GLY A 57 -12.64 -0.72 -18.92
N ARG A 58 -12.61 -0.24 -17.68
CA ARG A 58 -12.80 1.19 -17.33
C ARG A 58 -11.53 1.84 -16.83
N TYR A 59 -10.79 1.12 -16.01
CA TYR A 59 -9.57 1.60 -15.35
C TYR A 59 -8.40 0.71 -15.75
N PRO A 60 -7.74 1.00 -16.89
CA PRO A 60 -6.71 0.11 -17.47
C PRO A 60 -5.45 -0.01 -16.60
N ASN A 61 -5.26 0.93 -15.66
CA ASN A 61 -4.13 0.92 -14.73
C ASN A 61 -4.43 0.20 -13.42
N TRP A 62 -5.67 -0.20 -13.18
CA TRP A 62 -6.00 -1.02 -12.01
C TRP A 62 -5.35 -2.40 -12.13
N VAL A 63 -4.70 -2.84 -11.06
CA VAL A 63 -4.11 -4.16 -10.95
C VAL A 63 -4.96 -5.01 -9.99
N PRO A 64 -5.55 -6.11 -10.47
CA PRO A 64 -6.38 -6.96 -9.63
C PRO A 64 -5.53 -7.65 -8.55
N PRO A 65 -5.84 -7.48 -7.25
CA PRO A 65 -5.20 -8.26 -6.19
C PRO A 65 -5.57 -9.74 -6.31
N LEU A 66 -4.80 -10.64 -5.70
CA LEU A 66 -5.22 -12.03 -5.64
C LEU A 66 -6.42 -12.18 -4.69
N ARG A 67 -7.51 -12.79 -5.16
CA ARG A 67 -8.73 -12.98 -4.36
C ARG A 67 -8.49 -13.78 -3.08
N ARG A 68 -7.51 -14.71 -3.10
CA ARG A 68 -7.15 -15.51 -1.91
C ARG A 68 -6.56 -14.61 -0.83
N ASP A 69 -5.73 -13.62 -1.22
CA ASP A 69 -5.05 -12.74 -0.27
C ASP A 69 -6.08 -11.77 0.35
N VAL A 70 -6.98 -11.20 -0.46
CA VAL A 70 -8.10 -10.38 0.06
C VAL A 70 -9.00 -11.21 0.98
N LYS A 71 -9.24 -12.50 0.66
CA LYS A 71 -10.02 -13.38 1.52
C LYS A 71 -9.33 -13.62 2.86
N ALA A 72 -8.02 -13.86 2.86
CA ALA A 72 -7.24 -14.04 4.09
C ALA A 72 -7.27 -12.77 4.96
N THR A 73 -7.10 -11.59 4.36
CA THR A 73 -7.22 -10.29 5.06
C THR A 73 -8.55 -10.11 5.76
N LEU A 74 -9.66 -10.62 5.18
CA LEU A 74 -11.01 -10.48 5.71
C LEU A 74 -11.45 -11.66 6.59
N ASP A 75 -10.60 -12.65 6.83
CA ASP A 75 -10.96 -13.85 7.61
C ASP A 75 -10.39 -13.76 9.02
N PRO A 76 -11.25 -13.70 10.08
CA PRO A 76 -10.79 -13.62 11.46
C PRO A 76 -9.96 -14.82 11.92
N SER A 77 -10.00 -15.95 11.20
CA SER A 77 -9.19 -17.12 11.53
C SER A 77 -7.80 -17.12 10.87
N GLU A 78 -7.58 -16.25 9.89
CA GLU A 78 -6.34 -16.18 9.11
C GLU A 78 -5.54 -14.90 9.37
N ASN A 79 -6.20 -13.78 9.76
CA ASN A 79 -5.56 -12.48 9.92
C ASN A 79 -5.36 -12.11 11.40
N ALA A 80 -4.11 -11.94 11.81
CA ALA A 80 -3.71 -11.58 13.18
C ALA A 80 -4.26 -10.22 13.65
N PHE A 81 -4.67 -9.33 12.76
CA PHE A 81 -5.37 -8.08 13.09
C PHE A 81 -6.56 -8.32 14.03
N PHE A 82 -7.30 -9.40 13.83
CA PHE A 82 -8.50 -9.71 14.64
C PHE A 82 -8.19 -10.16 16.08
N GLU A 83 -6.94 -10.32 16.47
CA GLU A 83 -6.57 -10.54 17.88
C GLU A 83 -6.83 -9.28 18.74
N HIS A 84 -6.83 -8.10 18.14
CA HIS A 84 -7.03 -6.81 18.82
C HIS A 84 -8.01 -5.88 18.10
N GLY A 85 -8.44 -6.20 16.89
CA GLY A 85 -9.30 -5.37 16.04
C GLY A 85 -10.67 -6.01 15.79
N ASP A 86 -11.60 -5.19 15.33
CA ASP A 86 -12.93 -5.60 14.87
C ASP A 86 -13.26 -4.95 13.54
N MET A 87 -14.01 -5.63 12.68
CA MET A 87 -14.35 -5.17 11.34
C MET A 87 -15.76 -5.61 10.95
N GLN A 88 -16.58 -4.66 10.51
CA GLN A 88 -17.87 -4.95 9.89
C GLN A 88 -17.83 -4.58 8.41
N LEU A 89 -18.10 -5.54 7.57
CA LEU A 89 -18.22 -5.35 6.12
C LEU A 89 -19.66 -4.96 5.76
N PHE A 90 -19.82 -4.02 4.83
CA PHE A 90 -21.11 -3.59 4.30
C PHE A 90 -21.10 -3.67 2.77
N LEU A 91 -22.22 -4.09 2.21
CA LEU A 91 -22.45 -4.19 0.77
C LEU A 91 -23.67 -3.36 0.38
N ALA A 92 -23.50 -2.46 -0.59
CA ALA A 92 -24.60 -1.74 -1.21
C ALA A 92 -25.14 -2.54 -2.39
N GLU A 93 -26.45 -2.68 -2.46
CA GLU A 93 -27.18 -3.38 -3.52
C GLU A 93 -28.22 -2.44 -4.15
N ASP A 94 -28.36 -2.51 -5.46
CA ASP A 94 -29.45 -1.84 -6.18
C ASP A 94 -30.77 -2.64 -6.08
N ALA A 95 -31.84 -2.10 -6.64
CA ALA A 95 -33.16 -2.72 -6.68
C ALA A 95 -33.18 -4.13 -7.34
N SER A 96 -32.18 -4.45 -8.17
CA SER A 96 -32.02 -5.77 -8.80
C SER A 96 -31.28 -6.77 -7.91
N GLY A 97 -30.68 -6.32 -6.81
CA GLY A 97 -29.80 -7.07 -5.95
C GLY A 97 -28.36 -7.17 -6.45
N ALA A 98 -27.99 -6.38 -7.47
CA ALA A 98 -26.62 -6.27 -7.91
C ALA A 98 -25.79 -5.44 -6.92
N ALA A 99 -24.55 -5.85 -6.65
CA ALA A 99 -23.63 -5.07 -5.81
C ALA A 99 -23.22 -3.80 -6.54
N VAL A 100 -23.43 -2.63 -5.91
CA VAL A 100 -23.08 -1.29 -6.44
C VAL A 100 -22.04 -0.58 -5.60
N GLY A 101 -21.59 -1.20 -4.50
CA GLY A 101 -20.51 -0.69 -3.67
C GLY A 101 -20.27 -1.52 -2.43
N ARG A 102 -19.16 -1.23 -1.76
CA ARG A 102 -18.75 -1.89 -0.51
C ARG A 102 -17.97 -0.93 0.38
N VAL A 103 -17.97 -1.16 1.67
CA VAL A 103 -17.12 -0.49 2.66
C VAL A 103 -16.95 -1.38 3.89
N ALA A 104 -15.88 -1.18 4.64
CA ALA A 104 -15.73 -1.75 5.98
C ALA A 104 -15.65 -0.63 7.01
N GLY A 105 -16.36 -0.79 8.14
CA GLY A 105 -16.09 -0.08 9.39
C GLY A 105 -15.08 -0.91 10.19
N ILE A 106 -14.06 -0.25 10.78
CA ILE A 106 -12.90 -0.93 11.38
C ILE A 106 -12.57 -0.26 12.72
N VAL A 107 -12.43 -1.09 13.75
CA VAL A 107 -11.90 -0.68 15.06
C VAL A 107 -10.52 -1.30 15.22
N ASN A 108 -9.49 -0.47 15.37
CA ASN A 108 -8.13 -0.93 15.61
C ASN A 108 -7.78 -0.74 17.10
N GLY A 109 -7.77 -1.83 17.87
CA GLY A 109 -7.48 -1.78 19.31
C GLY A 109 -6.10 -1.22 19.62
N MET A 110 -5.08 -1.58 18.84
CA MET A 110 -3.71 -1.04 19.00
C MET A 110 -3.66 0.47 18.78
N HIS A 111 -4.47 1.00 17.84
CA HIS A 111 -4.58 2.46 17.65
C HIS A 111 -5.19 3.13 18.89
N LEU A 112 -6.31 2.59 19.38
CA LEU A 112 -7.00 3.14 20.56
C LEU A 112 -6.12 3.10 21.81
N GLU A 113 -5.32 2.03 21.98
CA GLU A 113 -4.35 1.94 23.08
C GLU A 113 -3.19 2.95 22.93
N THR A 114 -2.79 3.27 21.68
CA THR A 114 -1.67 4.16 21.43
C THR A 114 -2.04 5.64 21.55
N TYR A 115 -3.22 6.02 21.06
CA TYR A 115 -3.60 7.43 20.90
C TYR A 115 -4.69 7.91 21.86
N ASP A 116 -5.52 7.03 22.38
CA ASP A 116 -6.69 7.38 23.24
C ASP A 116 -7.55 8.51 22.64
N ASP A 117 -7.76 8.46 21.31
CA ASP A 117 -8.38 9.55 20.53
C ASP A 117 -9.77 9.21 19.99
N ALA A 118 -10.35 8.07 20.42
CA ALA A 118 -11.64 7.54 19.98
C ALA A 118 -11.80 7.50 18.44
N THR A 119 -10.71 7.24 17.70
CA THR A 119 -10.71 7.17 16.24
C THR A 119 -10.97 5.75 15.76
N GLY A 120 -12.03 5.59 14.96
CA GLY A 120 -12.26 4.41 14.14
C GLY A 120 -11.75 4.61 12.72
N PHE A 121 -11.86 3.55 11.91
CA PHE A 121 -11.40 3.60 10.53
C PHE A 121 -12.49 3.10 9.57
N PHE A 122 -12.42 3.58 8.32
CA PHE A 122 -13.11 2.93 7.22
C PHE A 122 -12.08 2.40 6.21
N GLY A 123 -12.46 1.34 5.50
CA GLY A 123 -11.60 0.73 4.48
C GLY A 123 -12.39 -0.01 3.41
N PHE A 124 -11.67 -0.59 2.44
CA PHE A 124 -12.26 -1.34 1.32
C PHE A 124 -13.39 -0.59 0.60
N PHE A 125 -13.33 0.75 0.61
CA PHE A 125 -14.35 1.62 0.04
C PHE A 125 -14.30 1.58 -1.48
N GLU A 126 -15.39 1.08 -2.07
CA GLU A 126 -15.61 0.99 -3.51
C GLU A 126 -17.08 1.28 -3.81
N CYS A 127 -17.35 2.13 -4.78
CA CYS A 127 -18.72 2.34 -5.24
C CYS A 127 -18.74 2.72 -6.71
N VAL A 128 -19.91 2.57 -7.31
CA VAL A 128 -20.20 3.14 -8.63
C VAL A 128 -20.17 4.67 -8.57
N GLU A 129 -20.06 5.34 -9.73
CA GLU A 129 -20.04 6.81 -9.81
C GLU A 129 -21.43 7.40 -9.54
N ASP A 130 -21.91 7.18 -8.31
CA ASP A 130 -23.15 7.72 -7.77
C ASP A 130 -22.96 8.06 -6.30
N TYR A 131 -23.07 9.34 -5.97
CA TYR A 131 -22.85 9.82 -4.61
C TYR A 131 -23.85 9.23 -3.60
N ALA A 132 -25.10 8.97 -3.99
CA ALA A 132 -26.08 8.38 -3.08
C ALA A 132 -25.65 6.99 -2.60
N VAL A 133 -24.93 6.21 -3.43
CA VAL A 133 -24.34 4.94 -3.03
C VAL A 133 -23.20 5.16 -2.05
N ALA A 134 -22.33 6.12 -2.33
CA ALA A 134 -21.20 6.45 -1.46
C ALA A 134 -21.71 6.93 -0.08
N GLU A 135 -22.68 7.83 -0.05
CA GLU A 135 -23.30 8.36 1.18
C GLU A 135 -23.89 7.24 2.01
N ALA A 136 -24.72 6.37 1.43
CA ALA A 136 -25.33 5.25 2.15
C ALA A 136 -24.30 4.25 2.72
N LEU A 137 -23.21 3.99 2.00
CA LEU A 137 -22.11 3.15 2.49
C LEU A 137 -21.38 3.81 3.65
N LEU A 138 -21.03 5.09 3.52
CA LEU A 138 -20.33 5.84 4.56
C LEU A 138 -21.20 6.00 5.80
N ASP A 139 -22.52 6.22 5.65
CA ASP A 139 -23.47 6.23 6.77
C ASP A 139 -23.43 4.91 7.52
N ALA A 140 -23.53 3.77 6.82
CA ALA A 140 -23.50 2.46 7.45
C ALA A 140 -22.21 2.20 8.24
N ALA A 141 -21.04 2.58 7.68
CA ALA A 141 -19.76 2.42 8.36
C ALA A 141 -19.63 3.37 9.56
N THR A 142 -20.02 4.63 9.40
CA THR A 142 -19.91 5.64 10.47
C THR A 142 -20.91 5.38 11.60
N ASP A 143 -22.12 4.94 11.30
CA ASP A 143 -23.11 4.55 12.32
C ASP A 143 -22.61 3.36 13.15
N TRP A 144 -22.05 2.34 12.50
CA TRP A 144 -21.45 1.20 13.18
C TRP A 144 -20.30 1.60 14.11
N LEU A 145 -19.49 2.59 13.73
CA LEU A 145 -18.43 3.15 14.57
C LEU A 145 -18.99 3.99 15.73
N ARG A 146 -20.02 4.82 15.49
CA ARG A 146 -20.71 5.59 16.55
C ARG A 146 -21.32 4.71 17.62
N GLU A 147 -21.96 3.60 17.22
CA GLU A 147 -22.52 2.61 18.15
C GLU A 147 -21.46 1.99 19.09
N ARG A 148 -20.17 2.05 18.70
CA ARG A 148 -19.01 1.61 19.50
C ARG A 148 -18.36 2.73 20.29
N GLY A 149 -18.96 3.90 20.32
CA GLY A 149 -18.50 5.06 21.09
C GLY A 149 -17.30 5.78 20.47
N LEU A 150 -17.04 5.58 19.17
CA LEU A 150 -15.99 6.31 18.46
C LEU A 150 -16.50 7.68 18.04
N GLU A 151 -15.63 8.68 18.10
CA GLU A 151 -15.96 10.09 17.89
C GLU A 151 -15.38 10.63 16.57
N ARG A 152 -14.53 9.85 15.93
CA ARG A 152 -13.84 10.21 14.70
C ARG A 152 -13.68 9.00 13.78
N VAL A 153 -13.67 9.24 12.48
CA VAL A 153 -13.37 8.21 11.49
C VAL A 153 -12.28 8.67 10.54
N ARG A 154 -11.29 7.81 10.31
CA ARG A 154 -10.15 8.02 9.41
C ARG A 154 -10.07 6.89 8.38
N GLY A 155 -9.56 7.18 7.19
CA GLY A 155 -9.35 6.15 6.16
C GLY A 155 -9.04 6.71 4.78
N PRO A 156 -9.06 5.85 3.76
CA PRO A 156 -9.27 4.40 3.88
C PRO A 156 -8.04 3.64 4.41
N ALA A 157 -8.27 2.56 5.17
CA ALA A 157 -7.26 1.63 5.66
C ALA A 157 -7.74 0.18 5.49
N ASN A 158 -6.89 -0.76 5.08
CA ASN A 158 -7.32 -2.09 4.64
C ASN A 158 -6.46 -3.23 5.25
N PRO A 159 -6.62 -3.62 6.53
CA PRO A 159 -7.42 -2.98 7.55
C PRO A 159 -6.70 -1.90 8.35
N THR A 160 -5.36 -1.81 8.30
CA THR A 160 -4.56 -0.89 9.09
C THR A 160 -3.75 0.08 8.22
N LEU A 161 -3.14 1.09 8.86
CA LEU A 161 -2.19 2.00 8.18
C LEU A 161 -0.86 1.31 7.81
N ASN A 162 -0.59 0.12 8.38
CA ASN A 162 0.58 -0.70 8.03
C ASN A 162 0.34 -1.58 6.78
N ASP A 163 -0.93 -1.68 6.34
CA ASP A 163 -1.35 -2.43 5.15
C ASP A 163 -1.52 -1.48 3.94
N THR A 164 -2.47 -1.80 3.06
CA THR A 164 -2.83 -0.91 1.95
C THR A 164 -3.74 0.20 2.47
N ALA A 165 -3.26 1.44 2.50
CA ALA A 165 -3.99 2.58 3.04
C ALA A 165 -3.94 3.80 2.12
N GLY A 166 -4.85 4.76 2.36
CA GLY A 166 -4.97 5.99 1.59
C GLY A 166 -5.74 5.83 0.28
N LEU A 167 -6.08 6.97 -0.29
CA LEU A 167 -6.69 7.11 -1.60
C LEU A 167 -5.66 7.67 -2.58
N LEU A 168 -5.58 7.13 -3.80
CA LEU A 168 -4.86 7.76 -4.90
C LEU A 168 -5.61 9.04 -5.29
N VAL A 169 -4.92 10.19 -5.31
CA VAL A 169 -5.50 11.50 -5.63
C VAL A 169 -4.86 12.16 -6.84
N ASP A 170 -3.63 11.73 -7.22
CA ASP A 170 -2.97 12.10 -8.48
C ASP A 170 -2.08 10.97 -8.99
N GLY A 171 -1.87 10.89 -10.33
CA GLY A 171 -1.09 9.83 -10.96
C GLY A 171 -1.93 8.63 -11.44
N PHE A 172 -3.21 8.83 -11.73
CA PHE A 172 -4.15 7.81 -12.21
C PHE A 172 -3.79 7.20 -13.57
N ASP A 173 -2.91 7.83 -14.33
CA ASP A 173 -2.39 7.37 -15.61
C ASP A 173 -1.31 6.29 -15.50
N ARG A 174 -0.94 5.90 -14.27
CA ARG A 174 0.09 4.90 -13.96
C ARG A 174 -0.44 3.82 -13.05
N GLU A 175 0.14 2.61 -13.22
CA GLU A 175 -0.19 1.46 -12.38
C GLU A 175 0.32 1.67 -10.95
N PRO A 176 -0.41 1.17 -9.93
CA PRO A 176 0.08 1.14 -8.57
C PRO A 176 1.24 0.14 -8.45
N SER A 177 2.24 0.48 -7.65
CA SER A 177 3.24 -0.48 -7.20
C SER A 177 2.64 -1.48 -6.19
N ILE A 178 3.38 -2.55 -5.90
CA ILE A 178 2.96 -3.54 -4.89
C ILE A 178 2.56 -2.86 -3.57
N LEU A 179 1.48 -3.32 -2.95
CA LEU A 179 0.92 -2.80 -1.69
C LEU A 179 0.49 -1.32 -1.77
N MET A 180 0.23 -0.79 -2.97
CA MET A 180 -0.31 0.56 -3.17
C MET A 180 -1.74 0.49 -3.65
N PRO A 181 -2.64 1.38 -3.15
CA PRO A 181 -4.03 1.41 -3.59
C PRO A 181 -4.17 2.00 -5.00
N TYR A 182 -5.27 1.65 -5.64
CA TYR A 182 -5.80 2.30 -6.83
C TYR A 182 -7.31 2.40 -6.71
N ASN A 183 -7.87 3.54 -7.06
CA ASN A 183 -9.29 3.85 -6.95
C ASN A 183 -9.73 4.77 -8.09
N PRO A 184 -11.04 4.86 -8.39
CA PRO A 184 -11.57 5.88 -9.28
C PRO A 184 -11.32 7.31 -8.78
N PRO A 185 -11.09 8.29 -9.68
CA PRO A 185 -10.82 9.67 -9.28
C PRO A 185 -11.97 10.33 -8.50
N TYR A 186 -13.21 9.95 -8.74
CA TYR A 186 -14.39 10.54 -8.07
C TYR A 186 -14.53 10.17 -6.59
N HIS A 187 -13.77 9.17 -6.09
CA HIS A 187 -13.82 8.81 -4.67
C HIS A 187 -13.41 9.96 -3.76
N GLU A 188 -12.43 10.77 -4.15
CA GLU A 188 -12.03 11.96 -3.37
C GLU A 188 -13.17 12.98 -3.28
N ASP A 189 -13.85 13.29 -4.40
CA ASP A 189 -15.00 14.20 -4.40
C ASP A 189 -16.12 13.68 -3.50
N PHE A 190 -16.39 12.38 -3.53
CA PHE A 190 -17.42 11.77 -2.70
C PHE A 190 -17.11 11.85 -1.20
N LEU A 191 -15.84 11.61 -0.81
CA LEU A 191 -15.42 11.79 0.57
C LEU A 191 -15.54 13.26 1.00
N GLY A 192 -15.09 14.20 0.16
CA GLY A 192 -15.22 15.63 0.44
C GLY A 192 -16.67 16.08 0.59
N ARG A 193 -17.59 15.61 -0.27
CA ARG A 193 -19.03 15.89 -0.18
C ARG A 193 -19.67 15.32 1.07
N TYR A 194 -19.20 14.18 1.56
CA TYR A 194 -19.65 13.57 2.81
C TYR A 194 -19.17 14.34 4.04
N GLY A 195 -18.14 15.16 3.91
CA GLY A 195 -17.58 15.96 5.00
C GLY A 195 -16.21 15.50 5.51
N PHE A 196 -15.55 14.60 4.77
CA PHE A 196 -14.16 14.25 5.07
C PHE A 196 -13.21 15.34 4.57
N GLU A 197 -12.16 15.57 5.36
CA GLU A 197 -11.04 16.44 5.00
C GLU A 197 -9.75 15.61 4.90
N ARG A 198 -8.79 16.06 4.09
CA ARG A 198 -7.47 15.40 4.01
C ARG A 198 -6.74 15.57 5.34
N SER A 199 -6.40 14.46 6.00
CA SER A 199 -5.66 14.44 7.27
C SER A 199 -4.15 14.26 7.08
N MET A 200 -3.72 13.61 5.97
CA MET A 200 -2.32 13.44 5.61
C MET A 200 -2.18 13.26 4.11
N THR A 201 -1.23 13.97 3.51
CA THR A 201 -0.76 13.73 2.14
C THR A 201 0.50 12.85 2.16
N MET A 202 0.55 11.91 1.23
CA MET A 202 1.64 10.94 1.10
C MET A 202 2.10 10.88 -0.36
N TRP A 203 3.42 10.94 -0.56
CA TRP A 203 4.01 10.94 -1.90
C TRP A 203 4.61 9.59 -2.25
N ALA A 204 4.45 9.17 -3.50
CA ALA A 204 5.29 8.16 -4.12
C ALA A 204 6.31 8.87 -5.02
N TYR A 205 7.58 8.57 -4.81
CA TYR A 205 8.68 9.06 -5.63
C TYR A 205 9.23 7.94 -6.50
N TYR A 206 9.48 8.25 -7.76
CA TYR A 206 10.09 7.31 -8.70
C TYR A 206 11.54 7.65 -8.95
N VAL A 207 12.42 6.69 -8.72
CA VAL A 207 13.88 6.81 -8.92
C VAL A 207 14.30 5.80 -9.98
N HIS A 208 14.79 6.28 -11.12
CA HIS A 208 15.28 5.41 -12.20
C HIS A 208 16.81 5.50 -12.30
N LYS A 209 17.51 4.36 -12.47
CA LYS A 209 18.98 4.28 -12.53
C LYS A 209 19.62 5.29 -13.49
N LYS A 210 18.97 5.58 -14.62
CA LYS A 210 19.45 6.51 -15.65
C LYS A 210 19.58 7.95 -15.17
N TYR A 211 18.74 8.37 -14.20
CA TYR A 211 18.66 9.73 -13.70
C TYR A 211 19.19 9.87 -12.28
N CYS A 212 19.55 8.75 -11.66
CA CYS A 212 20.06 8.72 -10.30
C CYS A 212 21.40 9.47 -10.19
N GLN A 213 21.52 10.34 -9.19
CA GLN A 213 22.74 11.09 -8.88
C GLN A 213 23.71 10.23 -8.05
N PHE A 214 24.15 9.12 -8.63
CA PHE A 214 24.89 8.06 -7.96
C PHE A 214 26.18 8.57 -7.29
N GLU A 215 27.02 9.34 -8.01
CA GLU A 215 28.26 9.88 -7.46
C GLU A 215 28.04 10.83 -6.27
N ARG A 216 26.94 11.58 -6.29
CA ARG A 216 26.57 12.45 -5.17
C ARG A 216 26.23 11.63 -3.93
N LEU A 217 25.47 10.55 -4.12
CA LEU A 217 25.10 9.63 -3.04
C LEU A 217 26.34 8.93 -2.47
N GLU A 218 27.25 8.42 -3.31
CA GLU A 218 28.50 7.79 -2.86
C GLU A 218 29.34 8.75 -2.01
N ARG A 219 29.55 9.99 -2.45
CA ARG A 219 30.27 11.00 -1.66
C ARG A 219 29.62 11.28 -0.31
N GLY A 220 28.27 11.28 -0.26
CA GLY A 220 27.50 11.41 0.97
C GLY A 220 27.77 10.24 1.93
N VAL A 221 27.69 9.04 1.43
CA VAL A 221 27.97 7.80 2.19
C VAL A 221 29.40 7.76 2.72
N ASP A 222 30.39 8.14 1.93
CA ASP A 222 31.78 8.22 2.39
C ASP A 222 31.97 9.21 3.54
N LEU A 223 31.23 10.31 3.52
CA LEU A 223 31.23 11.28 4.62
C LEU A 223 30.59 10.70 5.89
N VAL A 224 29.47 9.99 5.76
CA VAL A 224 28.80 9.33 6.87
C VAL A 224 29.70 8.29 7.53
N LYS A 225 30.34 7.42 6.74
CA LYS A 225 31.29 6.40 7.24
C LYS A 225 32.49 6.99 7.97
N ARG A 226 33.00 8.15 7.49
CA ARG A 226 34.09 8.86 8.19
C ARG A 226 33.66 9.47 9.52
N ARG A 227 32.41 9.95 9.61
CA ARG A 227 31.86 10.56 10.84
C ARG A 227 31.38 9.55 11.87
N THR A 228 31.01 8.36 11.42
CA THR A 228 30.54 7.26 12.26
C THR A 228 31.35 6.00 11.92
N PRO A 229 32.56 5.83 12.49
CA PRO A 229 33.34 4.60 12.31
C PRO A 229 32.59 3.37 12.83
N GLY A 230 32.88 2.19 12.30
CA GLY A 230 32.23 0.93 12.71
C GLY A 230 30.92 0.61 11.99
N LEU A 231 30.51 1.46 11.01
CA LEU A 231 29.34 1.16 10.18
C LEU A 231 29.69 0.11 9.11
N SER A 232 28.82 -0.91 9.00
CA SER A 232 28.78 -1.88 7.90
C SER A 232 27.38 -1.99 7.32
N VAL A 233 27.30 -2.49 6.09
CA VAL A 233 26.02 -2.77 5.41
C VAL A 233 26.05 -4.23 4.97
N ARG A 234 24.99 -4.97 5.27
CA ARG A 234 24.84 -6.35 4.83
C ARG A 234 23.43 -6.60 4.26
N PRO A 235 23.28 -7.54 3.33
CA PRO A 235 21.96 -8.00 2.89
C PRO A 235 21.26 -8.84 3.95
N LEU A 236 19.99 -9.13 3.68
CA LEU A 236 19.18 -10.09 4.44
C LEU A 236 19.77 -11.49 4.37
N ASP A 237 19.82 -12.18 5.52
CA ASP A 237 20.21 -13.58 5.60
C ASP A 237 18.97 -14.49 5.63
N MET A 238 18.62 -15.08 4.48
CA MET A 238 17.46 -15.97 4.35
C MET A 238 17.55 -17.22 5.22
N SER A 239 18.76 -17.63 5.65
CA SER A 239 18.91 -18.79 6.56
C SER A 239 18.42 -18.49 7.98
N ARG A 240 18.30 -17.20 8.35
CA ARG A 240 17.81 -16.70 9.62
C ARG A 240 16.60 -15.79 9.46
N PHE A 241 15.79 -16.01 8.42
CA PHE A 241 14.73 -15.10 8.00
C PHE A 241 13.82 -14.62 9.14
N GLU A 242 13.37 -15.52 10.00
CA GLU A 242 12.49 -15.18 11.13
C GLU A 242 13.17 -14.29 12.18
N GLU A 243 14.45 -14.53 12.48
CA GLU A 243 15.26 -13.69 13.38
C GLU A 243 15.49 -12.30 12.78
N GLU A 244 15.78 -12.25 11.48
CA GLU A 244 15.94 -11.01 10.74
C GLU A 244 14.61 -10.20 10.71
N ALA A 245 13.48 -10.87 10.52
CA ALA A 245 12.16 -10.26 10.56
C ALA A 245 11.86 -9.63 11.94
N ARG A 246 12.16 -10.34 13.03
CA ARG A 246 12.04 -9.76 14.39
C ARG A 246 12.93 -8.53 14.58
N THR A 247 14.18 -8.59 14.09
CA THR A 247 15.11 -7.46 14.13
C THR A 247 14.56 -6.25 13.35
N ILE A 248 13.98 -6.47 12.18
CA ILE A 248 13.33 -5.43 11.39
C ILE A 248 12.18 -4.80 12.18
N ARG A 249 11.28 -5.62 12.77
CA ARG A 249 10.16 -5.13 13.57
C ARG A 249 10.60 -4.26 14.75
N GLU A 250 11.66 -4.68 15.47
CA GLU A 250 12.20 -3.89 16.58
C GLU A 250 12.70 -2.52 16.11
N ILE A 251 13.47 -2.48 15.01
CA ILE A 251 13.96 -1.22 14.46
C ILE A 251 12.81 -0.38 13.93
N TYR A 252 11.80 -1.00 13.29
CA TYR A 252 10.62 -0.33 12.77
C TYR A 252 9.83 0.37 13.89
N ASN A 253 9.48 -0.37 14.95
CA ASN A 253 8.74 0.17 16.08
C ASN A 253 9.49 1.31 16.80
N ASP A 254 10.82 1.21 16.90
CA ASP A 254 11.64 2.29 17.46
C ASP A 254 11.73 3.50 16.52
N ALA A 255 12.01 3.27 15.25
CA ALA A 255 12.29 4.33 14.28
C ALA A 255 11.06 5.19 13.94
N TRP A 256 9.85 4.61 14.00
CA TRP A 256 8.61 5.20 13.51
C TRP A 256 7.68 5.70 14.61
N ALA A 257 8.04 5.50 15.87
CA ALA A 257 7.20 5.83 17.04
C ALA A 257 6.67 7.27 17.06
N GLU A 258 7.35 8.22 16.42
CA GLU A 258 6.96 9.63 16.35
C GLU A 258 6.32 10.02 15.00
N ASN A 259 6.15 9.06 14.08
CA ASN A 259 5.54 9.35 12.78
C ASN A 259 4.02 9.48 12.91
N TRP A 260 3.43 10.32 12.07
CA TRP A 260 1.98 10.48 11.99
C TRP A 260 1.27 9.13 11.77
N GLY A 261 0.25 8.86 12.59
CA GLY A 261 -0.58 7.68 12.47
C GLY A 261 0.12 6.34 12.77
N PHE A 262 1.37 6.38 13.25
CA PHE A 262 2.10 5.15 13.56
C PHE A 262 1.43 4.40 14.71
N VAL A 263 1.19 3.12 14.49
CA VAL A 263 0.74 2.16 15.50
C VAL A 263 1.76 1.03 15.56
N PRO A 264 2.26 0.66 16.76
CA PRO A 264 3.18 -0.46 16.89
C PRO A 264 2.58 -1.73 16.26
N VAL A 265 3.37 -2.42 15.45
CA VAL A 265 2.97 -3.69 14.86
C VAL A 265 3.24 -4.81 15.86
N THR A 266 2.24 -5.65 16.11
CA THR A 266 2.40 -6.83 16.96
C THR A 266 3.39 -7.83 16.34
N GLU A 267 3.94 -8.74 17.14
CA GLU A 267 4.83 -9.75 16.58
C GLU A 267 4.09 -10.70 15.63
N ALA A 268 2.85 -11.06 15.96
CA ALA A 268 2.03 -11.94 15.14
C ALA A 268 1.75 -11.31 13.76
N GLU A 269 1.27 -10.07 13.70
CA GLU A 269 1.02 -9.35 12.44
C GLU A 269 2.29 -9.22 11.60
N PHE A 270 3.42 -8.84 12.23
CA PHE A 270 4.66 -8.63 11.49
C PHE A 270 5.22 -9.94 10.91
N LEU A 271 5.20 -11.03 11.69
CA LEU A 271 5.67 -12.35 11.22
C LEU A 271 4.74 -12.93 10.15
N GLN A 272 3.43 -12.70 10.26
CA GLN A 272 2.48 -13.08 9.21
C GLN A 272 2.80 -12.36 7.91
N LEU A 273 2.95 -11.03 7.94
CA LEU A 273 3.32 -10.24 6.76
C LEU A 273 4.68 -10.68 6.19
N ALA A 274 5.67 -10.93 7.05
CA ALA A 274 6.98 -11.38 6.62
C ALA A 274 6.93 -12.73 5.90
N GLU A 275 6.15 -13.70 6.40
CA GLU A 275 6.00 -15.01 5.75
C GLU A 275 5.26 -14.90 4.40
N GLU A 276 4.25 -14.03 4.30
CA GLU A 276 3.58 -13.74 3.03
C GLU A 276 4.56 -13.14 2.00
N MET A 277 5.41 -12.20 2.44
CA MET A 277 6.39 -11.54 1.58
C MET A 277 7.61 -12.42 1.23
N LYS A 278 7.89 -13.45 2.01
CA LYS A 278 9.05 -14.35 1.83
C LYS A 278 9.16 -14.96 0.42
N GLN A 279 8.02 -15.15 -0.24
CA GLN A 279 7.96 -15.72 -1.59
C GLN A 279 8.42 -14.75 -2.68
N ILE A 280 8.45 -13.44 -2.38
CA ILE A 280 8.78 -12.37 -3.34
C ILE A 280 9.98 -11.53 -2.90
N VAL A 281 10.46 -11.73 -1.67
CA VAL A 281 11.65 -11.04 -1.16
C VAL A 281 12.88 -11.47 -1.94
N GLU A 282 13.64 -10.48 -2.41
CA GLU A 282 14.97 -10.65 -2.98
C GLU A 282 16.00 -10.18 -1.94
N PRO A 283 16.88 -11.06 -1.43
CA PRO A 283 17.84 -10.70 -0.37
C PRO A 283 18.73 -9.52 -0.75
N GLU A 284 19.04 -9.37 -2.04
CA GLU A 284 19.84 -8.29 -2.60
C GLU A 284 19.11 -6.93 -2.67
N LEU A 285 17.84 -6.88 -2.26
CA LEU A 285 17.03 -5.67 -2.13
C LEU A 285 16.69 -5.32 -0.68
N VAL A 286 17.08 -6.15 0.29
CA VAL A 286 16.84 -5.91 1.73
C VAL A 286 18.16 -5.77 2.45
N TYR A 287 18.36 -4.65 3.13
CA TYR A 287 19.64 -4.32 3.76
C TYR A 287 19.50 -3.93 5.21
N PHE A 288 20.51 -4.30 5.99
CA PHE A 288 20.76 -3.77 7.32
C PHE A 288 21.99 -2.86 7.31
N VAL A 289 21.91 -1.75 8.05
CA VAL A 289 23.09 -1.02 8.53
C VAL A 289 23.38 -1.48 9.95
N GLU A 290 24.61 -1.87 10.18
CA GLU A 290 25.11 -2.25 11.50
C GLU A 290 26.15 -1.27 11.99
N HIS A 291 26.16 -1.02 13.29
CA HIS A 291 27.22 -0.31 13.97
C HIS A 291 27.85 -1.24 15.01
N GLU A 292 29.13 -1.56 14.83
CA GLU A 292 29.87 -2.51 15.68
C GLU A 292 29.15 -3.87 15.83
N GLY A 293 28.55 -4.35 14.72
CA GLY A 293 27.83 -5.63 14.66
C GLY A 293 26.37 -5.60 15.19
N ARG A 294 25.89 -4.46 15.71
CA ARG A 294 24.49 -4.29 16.11
C ARG A 294 23.68 -3.70 14.96
N PRO A 295 22.57 -4.31 14.53
CA PRO A 295 21.65 -3.70 13.56
C PRO A 295 21.03 -2.40 14.09
N VAL A 296 21.27 -1.30 13.38
CA VAL A 296 20.79 0.06 13.74
C VAL A 296 19.90 0.69 12.69
N GLY A 297 19.76 0.05 11.54
CA GLY A 297 18.85 0.50 10.49
C GLY A 297 18.61 -0.62 9.49
N PHE A 298 17.52 -0.49 8.74
CA PHE A 298 17.15 -1.42 7.68
C PHE A 298 16.45 -0.70 6.52
N SER A 299 16.45 -1.32 5.35
CA SER A 299 15.56 -1.00 4.23
C SER A 299 15.03 -2.29 3.61
N ILE A 300 13.77 -2.26 3.20
CA ILE A 300 13.15 -3.33 2.42
C ILE A 300 12.74 -2.72 1.08
N ALA A 301 13.25 -3.25 -0.01
CA ALA A 301 12.68 -3.04 -1.32
C ALA A 301 12.15 -4.39 -1.85
N LEU A 302 10.96 -4.38 -2.42
CA LEU A 302 10.26 -5.55 -2.93
C LEU A 302 10.12 -5.44 -4.44
N PRO A 303 10.30 -6.53 -5.21
CA PRO A 303 9.93 -6.56 -6.60
C PRO A 303 8.49 -6.08 -6.81
N ASN A 304 8.27 -5.21 -7.80
CA ASN A 304 6.91 -4.74 -8.12
C ASN A 304 6.11 -5.83 -8.85
N VAL A 305 5.66 -6.83 -8.09
CA VAL A 305 4.91 -7.98 -8.63
C VAL A 305 3.59 -7.58 -9.29
N ASN A 306 3.10 -6.35 -9.09
CA ASN A 306 1.92 -5.84 -9.79
C ASN A 306 2.13 -5.84 -11.31
N ARG A 307 3.36 -5.69 -11.80
CA ARG A 307 3.72 -5.85 -13.22
C ARG A 307 3.37 -7.23 -13.77
N ALA A 308 3.40 -8.25 -12.94
CA ALA A 308 3.00 -9.61 -13.32
C ALA A 308 1.50 -9.87 -13.01
N LEU A 309 1.01 -9.38 -11.85
CA LEU A 309 -0.37 -9.57 -11.42
C LEU A 309 -1.40 -8.95 -12.39
N ARG A 310 -1.06 -7.84 -13.06
CA ARG A 310 -1.93 -7.23 -14.09
C ARG A 310 -2.38 -8.17 -15.20
N HIS A 311 -1.67 -9.30 -15.39
CA HIS A 311 -2.00 -10.34 -16.38
C HIS A 311 -2.88 -11.47 -15.81
N VAL A 312 -3.24 -11.38 -14.52
CA VAL A 312 -4.16 -12.29 -13.82
C VAL A 312 -5.50 -11.58 -13.65
N ASP A 313 -6.19 -11.34 -14.77
CA ASP A 313 -7.32 -10.40 -14.92
C ASP A 313 -8.47 -10.58 -13.92
N ASP A 314 -8.70 -11.79 -13.42
CA ASP A 314 -9.76 -12.12 -12.47
C ASP A 314 -9.26 -12.33 -11.02
N GLY A 315 -7.97 -12.11 -10.76
CA GLY A 315 -7.34 -12.31 -9.46
C GLY A 315 -7.28 -13.78 -9.00
N ARG A 316 -7.49 -14.76 -9.91
CA ARG A 316 -7.47 -16.19 -9.60
C ARG A 316 -6.22 -16.86 -10.16
N LEU A 317 -5.52 -17.60 -9.31
CA LEU A 317 -4.33 -18.33 -9.75
C LEU A 317 -4.66 -19.55 -10.62
N PHE A 318 -5.82 -20.18 -10.44
CA PHE A 318 -6.21 -21.37 -11.19
C PHE A 318 -7.42 -21.08 -12.09
N PRO A 319 -7.48 -21.69 -13.31
CA PRO A 319 -6.50 -22.63 -13.86
C PRO A 319 -5.30 -21.97 -14.57
N LEU A 320 -5.40 -20.73 -15.07
CA LEU A 320 -4.41 -20.11 -15.95
C LEU A 320 -3.61 -18.96 -15.30
N GLY A 321 -4.04 -18.46 -14.16
CA GLY A 321 -3.40 -17.32 -13.49
C GLY A 321 -1.98 -17.65 -13.03
N LEU A 322 -1.75 -18.83 -12.44
CA LEU A 322 -0.43 -19.23 -11.96
C LEU A 322 0.63 -19.32 -13.09
N PRO A 323 0.37 -19.98 -14.24
CA PRO A 323 1.29 -19.94 -15.37
C PRO A 323 1.55 -18.53 -15.91
N LYS A 324 0.52 -17.68 -16.01
CA LYS A 324 0.68 -16.27 -16.41
C LYS A 324 1.56 -15.51 -15.44
N LEU A 325 1.26 -15.62 -14.13
CA LEU A 325 2.03 -14.97 -13.08
C LEU A 325 3.51 -15.36 -13.15
N PHE A 326 3.81 -16.67 -13.23
CA PHE A 326 5.18 -17.18 -13.31
C PHE A 326 5.93 -16.64 -14.53
N LEU A 327 5.30 -16.65 -15.71
CA LEU A 327 5.89 -16.13 -16.93
C LEU A 327 6.25 -14.64 -16.79
N HIS A 328 5.32 -13.83 -16.27
CA HIS A 328 5.52 -12.39 -16.15
C HIS A 328 6.41 -12.01 -14.97
N MET A 329 6.47 -12.79 -13.92
CA MET A 329 7.47 -12.64 -12.86
C MET A 329 8.90 -12.77 -13.42
N THR A 330 9.13 -13.75 -14.30
CA THR A 330 10.46 -14.02 -14.84
C THR A 330 10.95 -12.94 -15.81
N TYR A 331 10.05 -12.37 -16.60
CA TYR A 331 10.43 -11.47 -17.71
C TYR A 331 9.86 -10.06 -17.65
N GLY A 332 8.96 -9.79 -16.74
CA GLY A 332 8.20 -8.53 -16.70
C GLY A 332 8.47 -7.64 -15.50
N VAL A 333 9.10 -8.14 -14.45
CA VAL A 333 9.34 -7.38 -13.21
C VAL A 333 10.76 -6.80 -13.24
N TYR A 334 10.86 -5.53 -13.55
CA TYR A 334 12.13 -4.77 -13.64
C TYR A 334 12.14 -3.52 -12.75
N GLU A 335 11.16 -3.40 -11.90
CA GLU A 335 11.00 -2.32 -10.93
C GLU A 335 10.81 -2.91 -9.53
N CYS A 336 11.24 -2.17 -8.52
CA CYS A 336 10.96 -2.50 -7.13
C CYS A 336 10.24 -1.33 -6.45
N ARG A 337 9.65 -1.60 -5.28
CA ARG A 337 9.14 -0.58 -4.35
C ARG A 337 9.89 -0.69 -3.03
N MET A 338 10.28 0.44 -2.45
CA MET A 338 10.82 0.52 -1.09
C MET A 338 9.71 1.01 -0.14
N PRO A 339 8.92 0.09 0.44
CA PRO A 339 7.85 0.44 1.36
C PRO A 339 8.35 0.84 2.74
N LEU A 340 9.47 0.25 3.19
CA LEU A 340 9.95 0.41 4.55
C LEU A 340 11.45 0.74 4.58
N MET A 341 11.80 1.75 5.36
CA MET A 341 13.16 2.09 5.72
C MET A 341 13.13 2.70 7.13
N GLY A 342 13.97 2.21 8.03
CA GLY A 342 14.04 2.70 9.39
C GLY A 342 15.46 2.76 9.92
N VAL A 343 15.72 3.77 10.76
CA VAL A 343 16.99 3.92 11.50
C VAL A 343 16.64 4.17 12.95
N ARG A 344 17.22 3.39 13.88
CA ARG A 344 17.00 3.55 15.32
C ARG A 344 17.18 4.99 15.76
N ARG A 345 16.36 5.47 16.69
CA ARG A 345 16.33 6.89 17.13
C ARG A 345 17.68 7.42 17.56
N ASP A 346 18.48 6.61 18.27
CA ASP A 346 19.84 6.97 18.71
C ASP A 346 20.84 7.17 17.55
N PHE A 347 20.53 6.70 16.33
CA PHE A 347 21.30 6.86 15.10
C PHE A 347 20.68 7.78 14.05
N GLN A 348 19.47 8.28 14.26
CA GLN A 348 18.83 9.23 13.35
C GLN A 348 19.64 10.52 13.22
N GLY A 349 19.48 11.21 12.10
CA GLY A 349 20.21 12.46 11.84
C GLY A 349 21.65 12.28 11.36
N ARG A 350 22.22 11.07 11.37
CA ARG A 350 23.60 10.79 10.98
C ARG A 350 23.76 10.41 9.50
N GLY A 351 22.65 10.29 8.73
CA GLY A 351 22.69 9.97 7.30
C GLY A 351 22.78 8.48 6.97
N LEU A 352 22.45 7.58 7.91
CA LEU A 352 22.50 6.12 7.70
C LEU A 352 21.52 5.66 6.61
N ASP A 353 20.42 6.37 6.41
CA ASP A 353 19.47 6.23 5.31
C ASP A 353 20.18 6.22 3.94
N SER A 354 21.19 7.07 3.76
CA SER A 354 21.98 7.12 2.50
C SER A 354 22.74 5.83 2.22
N LEU A 355 23.20 5.09 3.26
CA LEU A 355 23.88 3.80 3.08
C LEU A 355 22.90 2.74 2.56
N LEU A 356 21.69 2.73 3.11
CA LEU A 356 20.63 1.79 2.71
C LEU A 356 20.17 2.05 1.27
N VAL A 357 19.90 3.31 0.95
CA VAL A 357 19.51 3.72 -0.41
C VAL A 357 20.62 3.41 -1.41
N LEU A 358 21.90 3.71 -1.08
CA LEU A 358 23.02 3.38 -1.94
C LEU A 358 23.15 1.87 -2.19
N ALA A 359 22.96 1.04 -1.15
CA ALA A 359 23.03 -0.41 -1.29
C ALA A 359 21.96 -0.91 -2.27
N THR A 360 20.71 -0.45 -2.14
CA THR A 360 19.62 -0.80 -3.04
C THR A 360 19.88 -0.34 -4.48
N ILE A 361 20.29 0.92 -4.69
CA ILE A 361 20.57 1.47 -6.04
C ILE A 361 21.76 0.75 -6.68
N LYS A 362 22.77 0.35 -5.91
CA LYS A 362 23.98 -0.31 -6.40
C LYS A 362 23.74 -1.75 -6.83
N ASN A 363 22.87 -2.45 -6.11
CA ASN A 363 22.65 -3.88 -6.32
C ASN A 363 21.34 -4.17 -7.09
N GLY A 364 20.37 -3.26 -7.13
CA GLY A 364 19.15 -3.42 -7.89
C GLY A 364 19.39 -3.67 -9.39
N PRO A 365 20.11 -2.77 -10.12
CA PRO A 365 20.30 -2.94 -11.56
C PRO A 365 21.04 -4.21 -11.99
N PRO A 366 22.10 -4.69 -11.31
CA PRO A 366 22.69 -6.00 -11.61
C PRO A 366 21.72 -7.18 -11.44
N ASN A 367 20.72 -7.04 -10.56
CA ASN A 367 19.69 -8.05 -10.31
C ASN A 367 18.40 -7.81 -11.15
N GLY A 368 18.44 -6.91 -12.14
CA GLY A 368 17.36 -6.69 -13.09
C GLY A 368 16.39 -5.56 -12.73
N PHE A 369 16.61 -4.83 -11.63
CA PHE A 369 15.73 -3.75 -11.19
C PHE A 369 16.25 -2.37 -11.58
N ASP A 370 15.69 -1.79 -12.62
CA ASP A 370 16.13 -0.53 -13.22
C ASP A 370 15.58 0.72 -12.53
N ALA A 371 14.50 0.55 -11.77
CA ALA A 371 13.84 1.64 -11.07
C ALA A 371 13.25 1.19 -9.74
N CYS A 372 13.05 2.17 -8.85
CA CYS A 372 12.45 1.95 -7.54
C CYS A 372 11.43 3.05 -7.24
N GLU A 373 10.23 2.65 -6.81
CA GLU A 373 9.28 3.57 -6.19
C GLU A 373 9.57 3.63 -4.69
N MET A 374 9.81 4.84 -4.16
CA MET A 374 9.93 5.10 -2.73
C MET A 374 8.61 5.69 -2.24
N SER A 375 7.85 4.89 -1.49
CA SER A 375 6.51 5.25 -1.01
C SER A 375 6.14 4.45 0.26
N TRP A 376 5.40 5.02 1.20
CA TRP A 376 4.92 6.41 1.21
C TRP A 376 5.93 7.35 1.86
N VAL A 377 6.12 8.49 1.27
CA VAL A 377 6.85 9.59 1.88
C VAL A 377 5.81 10.59 2.39
N LEU A 378 5.67 10.73 3.70
CA LEU A 378 4.74 11.67 4.31
C LEU A 378 5.10 13.11 3.91
N ASP A 379 4.09 13.93 3.62
CA ASP A 379 4.33 15.33 3.22
C ASP A 379 5.05 16.13 4.32
N SER A 380 4.82 15.79 5.58
CA SER A 380 5.54 16.37 6.73
C SER A 380 7.03 15.98 6.82
N ASN A 381 7.48 14.93 6.10
CA ASN A 381 8.87 14.46 6.14
C ASN A 381 9.75 15.18 5.11
N GLU A 382 9.95 16.49 5.31
CA GLU A 382 10.79 17.33 4.44
C GLU A 382 12.20 16.78 4.22
N ARG A 383 12.78 16.14 5.23
CA ARG A 383 14.11 15.56 5.14
C ARG A 383 14.17 14.44 4.12
N LEU A 384 13.22 13.51 4.15
CA LEU A 384 13.18 12.38 3.23
C LEU A 384 12.83 12.86 1.81
N LYS A 385 11.87 13.80 1.66
CA LYS A 385 11.54 14.42 0.38
C LYS A 385 12.79 15.02 -0.29
N ASN A 386 13.48 15.91 0.43
CA ASN A 386 14.72 16.54 -0.05
C ASN A 386 15.81 15.51 -0.38
N HIS A 387 15.94 14.44 0.42
CA HIS A 387 16.92 13.38 0.15
C HIS A 387 16.61 12.67 -1.17
N VAL A 388 15.37 12.21 -1.35
CA VAL A 388 14.95 11.48 -2.56
C VAL A 388 15.07 12.35 -3.81
N GLU A 389 14.64 13.61 -3.75
CA GLU A 389 14.79 14.55 -4.87
C GLU A 389 16.28 14.83 -5.19
N SER A 390 17.13 14.91 -4.16
CA SER A 390 18.57 15.15 -4.33
C SER A 390 19.32 14.03 -5.06
N ILE A 391 18.78 12.82 -5.04
CA ILE A 391 19.34 11.66 -5.75
C ILE A 391 18.69 11.41 -7.11
N GLY A 392 17.79 12.30 -7.56
CA GLY A 392 17.12 12.23 -8.87
C GLY A 392 15.73 11.61 -8.84
N GLY A 393 15.14 11.44 -7.67
CA GLY A 393 13.75 11.03 -7.52
C GLY A 393 12.77 12.13 -7.96
N VAL A 394 11.70 11.73 -8.59
CA VAL A 394 10.62 12.62 -9.03
C VAL A 394 9.30 12.19 -8.40
N LYS A 395 8.45 13.14 -8.06
CA LYS A 395 7.09 12.84 -7.60
C LYS A 395 6.34 12.11 -8.72
N ASP A 396 5.78 10.97 -8.40
CA ASP A 396 5.13 10.07 -9.34
C ASP A 396 3.63 9.98 -9.09
N LYS A 397 3.22 9.75 -7.85
CA LYS A 397 1.81 9.68 -7.45
C LYS A 397 1.61 10.41 -6.12
N GLU A 398 0.39 10.88 -5.92
CA GLU A 398 -0.06 11.45 -4.64
C GLU A 398 -1.16 10.59 -4.05
N TYR A 399 -1.06 10.36 -2.76
CA TYR A 399 -2.07 9.65 -1.96
C TYR A 399 -2.49 10.51 -0.78
N ALA A 400 -3.69 10.31 -0.28
CA ALA A 400 -4.17 11.02 0.89
C ALA A 400 -4.95 10.12 1.84
N MET A 401 -4.81 10.39 3.14
CA MET A 401 -5.74 9.92 4.17
C MET A 401 -6.77 10.99 4.45
N PHE A 402 -7.97 10.57 4.77
CA PHE A 402 -9.11 11.44 5.04
C PHE A 402 -9.66 11.18 6.42
N GLU A 403 -10.22 12.21 7.04
CA GLU A 403 -10.77 12.14 8.39
C GLU A 403 -12.01 13.04 8.52
N THR A 404 -13.00 12.62 9.31
CA THR A 404 -14.11 13.45 9.74
C THR A 404 -14.54 13.12 11.17
N SER A 405 -15.22 14.07 11.82
CA SER A 405 -15.85 13.84 13.13
C SER A 405 -17.11 13.01 12.99
N LEU A 406 -17.33 12.08 13.92
CA LEU A 406 -18.56 11.31 14.06
C LEU A 406 -19.55 11.96 15.05
N SER A 407 -19.12 13.00 15.80
CA SER A 407 -20.02 13.74 16.66
C SER A 407 -21.12 14.38 15.82
N SER A 408 -22.38 14.16 16.20
CA SER A 408 -23.54 14.87 15.66
C SER A 408 -23.28 16.36 15.86
N GLY A 409 -23.23 17.14 14.78
CA GLY A 409 -23.25 18.59 14.91
C GLY A 409 -24.49 18.97 15.74
N GLU A 410 -24.27 19.67 16.87
CA GLU A 410 -25.35 20.28 17.63
C GLU A 410 -26.13 21.28 16.76
#